data_3908c5065bffe53b4b4c9f8f86113098
#
_entry.id   3908c5065bffe53b4b4c9f8f86113098
#
_cell.length_a   1.000
_cell.length_b   1.000
_cell.length_c   1.000
_cell.angle_alpha   90.00
_cell.angle_beta   90.00
_cell.angle_gamma   90.00
#
_symmetry.space_group_name_H-M   'P 1'
#
loop_
_entity.id
_entity.type
_entity.pdbx_description
1 polymer ?
#
loop_
_entity_poly.entity_id
_entity_poly.type
_entity_poly.pdbx_seq_one_letter_code
_entity_poly.pdbx_strand_id
1 'polypeptide(L)'
;MSSFDKFLQNKILITTPKKELLIKLQLEHEEFYGLDSVKLANWVKGRSTPTLYKQLLIAQTCQCLPAYLDNFIEAKVSSSDERTFMKYINRIDSPYHQILASDNETYLFHQKGKYNELYPHVKPFSDKIVNLKKIAEKIRHRDIYAELLAIGTKDNKRSESFIWMLHGFDAYLDCMAHPGDKNEYSSQNCLAVTLTYYRSSEHFFLLCGIFANLMLERYPYKKKLVISFRGLEGLMLSEILGGQLIRSIPDSKYGNLYIHEFDVIRLFSNPLLLNIAKRYCHIYRDNFNRLISSPIKTSNLL
;
A
#
# COMPACT_ATOMS: atom_id res chain seq x y z
N MET A 1 16.39 -23.43 7.60
CA MET A 1 14.96 -23.67 7.41
C MET A 1 14.30 -22.33 7.10
N SER A 2 13.51 -22.24 6.03
CA SER A 2 12.78 -21.01 5.73
C SER A 2 11.68 -20.81 6.77
N SER A 3 11.31 -19.57 7.07
CA SER A 3 10.20 -19.32 7.99
C SER A 3 8.86 -19.80 7.42
N PHE A 4 8.78 -19.97 6.09
CA PHE A 4 7.57 -20.33 5.39
C PHE A 4 7.17 -21.82 5.59
N ASP A 5 8.11 -22.74 5.67
CA ASP A 5 7.81 -24.14 6.01
C ASP A 5 7.19 -24.28 7.40
N LYS A 6 7.73 -23.55 8.39
CA LYS A 6 7.17 -23.48 9.74
C LYS A 6 5.77 -22.85 9.74
N PHE A 7 5.56 -21.78 8.96
CA PHE A 7 4.26 -21.14 8.80
C PHE A 7 3.24 -22.13 8.21
N LEU A 8 3.61 -22.87 7.13
CA LEU A 8 2.74 -23.89 6.55
C LEU A 8 2.35 -24.96 7.58
N GLN A 9 3.34 -25.51 8.30
CA GLN A 9 3.11 -26.57 9.27
C GLN A 9 2.28 -26.11 10.47
N ASN A 10 2.62 -24.96 11.03
CA ASN A 10 2.10 -24.52 12.34
C ASN A 10 0.86 -23.63 12.24
N LYS A 11 0.49 -23.15 11.06
CA LYS A 11 -0.67 -22.25 10.89
C LYS A 11 -1.69 -22.76 9.90
N ILE A 12 -1.26 -23.37 8.78
CA ILE A 12 -2.17 -23.82 7.73
C ILE A 12 -2.54 -25.28 7.90
N LEU A 13 -1.55 -26.17 8.03
CA LEU A 13 -1.79 -27.61 8.03
C LEU A 13 -2.38 -28.15 9.35
N ILE A 14 -2.48 -27.33 10.38
CA ILE A 14 -3.22 -27.67 11.60
C ILE A 14 -4.72 -27.77 11.31
N THR A 15 -5.25 -26.88 10.45
CA THR A 15 -6.68 -26.78 10.17
C THR A 15 -7.06 -27.35 8.79
N THR A 16 -6.12 -27.40 7.86
CA THR A 16 -6.40 -27.76 6.45
C THR A 16 -5.46 -28.90 6.01
N PRO A 17 -5.96 -30.11 5.76
CA PRO A 17 -5.14 -31.19 5.25
C PRO A 17 -4.46 -30.86 3.91
N LYS A 18 -3.26 -31.41 3.65
CA LYS A 18 -2.48 -31.10 2.45
C LYS A 18 -3.26 -31.28 1.14
N LYS A 19 -4.09 -32.32 1.04
CA LYS A 19 -4.91 -32.60 -0.14
C LYS A 19 -5.95 -31.49 -0.38
N GLU A 20 -6.60 -31.05 0.68
CA GLU A 20 -7.60 -29.95 0.62
C GLU A 20 -6.93 -28.62 0.28
N LEU A 21 -5.78 -28.34 0.91
CA LEU A 21 -4.99 -27.14 0.59
C LEU A 21 -4.60 -27.11 -0.89
N LEU A 22 -4.12 -28.23 -1.43
CA LEU A 22 -3.75 -28.33 -2.84
C LEU A 22 -4.93 -28.01 -3.76
N ILE A 23 -6.07 -28.65 -3.51
CA ILE A 23 -7.30 -28.42 -4.29
C ILE A 23 -7.75 -26.97 -4.20
N LYS A 24 -7.80 -26.42 -2.98
CA LYS A 24 -8.19 -25.04 -2.73
C LYS A 24 -7.33 -24.05 -3.50
N LEU A 25 -6.00 -24.20 -3.45
CA LEU A 25 -5.07 -23.34 -4.17
C LEU A 25 -5.27 -23.41 -5.69
N GLN A 26 -5.41 -24.62 -6.23
CA GLN A 26 -5.63 -24.83 -7.67
C GLN A 26 -6.95 -24.23 -8.16
N LEU A 27 -8.00 -24.25 -7.33
CA LEU A 27 -9.31 -23.70 -7.69
C LEU A 27 -9.36 -22.16 -7.61
N GLU A 28 -8.62 -21.56 -6.66
CA GLU A 28 -8.71 -20.13 -6.40
C GLU A 28 -7.75 -19.29 -7.26
N HIS A 29 -6.60 -19.86 -7.70
CA HIS A 29 -5.59 -19.09 -8.42
C HIS A 29 -4.90 -19.89 -9.53
N GLU A 30 -4.88 -19.33 -10.74
CA GLU A 30 -4.19 -19.91 -11.90
C GLU A 30 -2.69 -20.16 -11.67
N GLU A 31 -2.04 -19.37 -10.82
CA GLU A 31 -0.63 -19.53 -10.40
C GLU A 31 -0.34 -20.91 -9.78
N PHE A 32 -1.36 -21.63 -9.36
CA PHE A 32 -1.25 -22.95 -8.75
C PHE A 32 -1.76 -24.10 -9.64
N TYR A 33 -2.20 -23.85 -10.89
CA TYR A 33 -2.67 -24.93 -11.78
C TYR A 33 -1.62 -26.01 -12.00
N GLY A 34 -0.32 -25.66 -12.02
CA GLY A 34 0.79 -26.61 -12.12
C GLY A 34 1.35 -27.07 -10.77
N LEU A 35 0.69 -26.79 -9.64
CA LEU A 35 1.11 -27.28 -8.33
C LEU A 35 0.65 -28.71 -8.14
N ASP A 36 1.57 -29.59 -7.82
CA ASP A 36 1.31 -31.00 -7.48
C ASP A 36 1.61 -31.30 -6.00
N SER A 37 1.23 -32.50 -5.58
CA SER A 37 1.43 -32.96 -4.19
C SER A 37 2.90 -33.05 -3.80
N VAL A 38 3.82 -33.29 -4.75
CA VAL A 38 5.26 -33.39 -4.50
C VAL A 38 5.86 -32.02 -4.24
N LYS A 39 5.53 -31.02 -5.08
CA LYS A 39 5.95 -29.61 -4.87
C LYS A 39 5.44 -29.07 -3.54
N LEU A 40 4.14 -29.29 -3.23
CA LEU A 40 3.57 -28.87 -1.95
C LEU A 40 4.28 -29.57 -0.77
N ALA A 41 4.55 -30.87 -0.86
CA ALA A 41 5.29 -31.61 0.16
C ALA A 41 6.73 -31.08 0.35
N ASN A 42 7.39 -30.65 -0.74
CA ASN A 42 8.71 -30.03 -0.67
C ASN A 42 8.68 -28.67 0.05
N TRP A 43 7.65 -27.85 -0.18
CA TRP A 43 7.46 -26.59 0.55
C TRP A 43 7.23 -26.84 2.05
N VAL A 44 6.37 -27.79 2.38
CA VAL A 44 6.09 -28.15 3.78
C VAL A 44 7.33 -28.69 4.50
N LYS A 45 8.22 -29.42 3.80
CA LYS A 45 9.46 -29.96 4.36
C LYS A 45 10.64 -28.99 4.33
N GLY A 46 10.44 -27.76 3.80
CA GLY A 46 11.50 -26.77 3.64
C GLY A 46 12.59 -27.15 2.62
N ARG A 47 12.32 -28.15 1.73
CA ARG A 47 13.24 -28.55 0.66
C ARG A 47 13.28 -27.56 -0.49
N SER A 48 12.20 -26.82 -0.69
CA SER A 48 12.10 -25.68 -1.60
C SER A 48 11.17 -24.64 -1.00
N THR A 49 11.32 -23.39 -1.43
CA THR A 49 10.48 -22.27 -0.96
C THR A 49 9.78 -21.64 -2.16
N PRO A 50 8.46 -21.44 -2.11
CA PRO A 50 7.76 -20.70 -3.17
C PRO A 50 8.19 -19.23 -3.18
N THR A 51 7.95 -18.53 -4.31
CA THR A 51 8.18 -17.08 -4.40
C THR A 51 7.35 -16.33 -3.37
N LEU A 52 7.77 -15.14 -2.97
CA LEU A 52 7.03 -14.29 -2.01
C LEU A 52 5.58 -14.05 -2.46
N TYR A 53 5.38 -13.87 -3.77
CA TYR A 53 4.05 -13.75 -4.36
C TYR A 53 3.17 -14.98 -4.06
N LYS A 54 3.68 -16.18 -4.30
CA LYS A 54 2.95 -17.42 -3.99
C LYS A 54 2.74 -17.62 -2.49
N GLN A 55 3.69 -17.20 -1.66
CA GLN A 55 3.55 -17.25 -0.20
C GLN A 55 2.39 -16.36 0.27
N LEU A 56 2.30 -15.12 -0.23
CA LEU A 56 1.21 -14.20 0.10
C LEU A 56 -0.13 -14.70 -0.43
N LEU A 57 -0.19 -15.23 -1.66
CA LEU A 57 -1.41 -15.85 -2.18
C LEU A 57 -1.90 -17.01 -1.29
N ILE A 58 -1.00 -17.90 -0.86
CA ILE A 58 -1.34 -18.99 0.05
C ILE A 58 -1.89 -18.44 1.37
N ALA A 59 -1.22 -17.43 1.94
CA ALA A 59 -1.66 -16.82 3.18
C ALA A 59 -3.02 -16.10 3.04
N GLN A 60 -3.29 -15.47 1.91
CA GLN A 60 -4.58 -14.83 1.59
C GLN A 60 -5.68 -15.88 1.42
N THR A 61 -5.46 -16.90 0.58
CA THR A 61 -6.39 -18.01 0.35
C THR A 61 -6.78 -18.71 1.65
N CYS A 62 -5.81 -18.87 2.56
CA CYS A 62 -6.04 -19.48 3.88
C CYS A 62 -6.50 -18.47 4.95
N GLN A 63 -6.74 -17.21 4.60
CA GLN A 63 -7.17 -16.13 5.52
C GLN A 63 -6.24 -15.95 6.73
N CYS A 64 -4.94 -16.14 6.54
CA CYS A 64 -3.93 -16.10 7.61
C CYS A 64 -2.77 -15.14 7.32
N LEU A 65 -3.02 -14.07 6.55
CA LEU A 65 -2.04 -13.01 6.27
C LEU A 65 -1.40 -12.42 7.54
N PRO A 66 -2.14 -12.10 8.63
CA PRO A 66 -1.54 -11.64 9.86
C PRO A 66 -0.51 -12.62 10.43
N ALA A 67 -0.87 -13.90 10.50
CA ALA A 67 0.05 -14.93 10.99
C ALA A 67 1.26 -15.15 10.05
N TYR A 68 1.09 -14.93 8.75
CA TYR A 68 2.20 -14.95 7.81
C TYR A 68 3.20 -13.82 8.10
N LEU A 69 2.72 -12.59 8.27
CA LEU A 69 3.57 -11.45 8.60
C LEU A 69 4.31 -11.65 9.93
N ASP A 70 3.66 -12.22 10.95
CA ASP A 70 4.32 -12.52 12.24
C ASP A 70 5.49 -13.48 12.10
N ASN A 71 5.39 -14.46 11.21
CA ASN A 71 6.40 -15.47 10.98
C ASN A 71 7.36 -15.13 9.83
N PHE A 72 7.12 -14.03 9.11
CA PHE A 72 7.94 -13.63 7.97
C PHE A 72 9.33 -13.18 8.43
N ILE A 73 10.38 -13.68 7.77
CA ILE A 73 11.75 -13.19 7.91
C ILE A 73 11.99 -12.21 6.76
N GLU A 74 12.55 -11.04 7.05
CA GLU A 74 12.83 -10.02 6.06
C GLU A 74 13.57 -10.61 4.85
N ALA A 75 13.06 -10.31 3.66
CA ALA A 75 13.61 -10.78 2.41
C ALA A 75 14.77 -9.88 1.98
N LYS A 76 15.78 -10.48 1.35
CA LYS A 76 16.88 -9.72 0.77
C LYS A 76 16.36 -8.90 -0.41
N VAL A 77 16.62 -7.60 -0.36
CA VAL A 77 16.38 -6.68 -1.47
C VAL A 77 17.58 -6.69 -2.40
N SER A 78 17.38 -6.58 -3.71
CA SER A 78 18.50 -6.42 -4.66
C SER A 78 19.19 -5.07 -4.45
N SER A 79 20.52 -5.02 -4.63
CA SER A 79 21.28 -3.76 -4.46
C SER A 79 20.86 -2.67 -5.45
N SER A 80 20.34 -3.03 -6.62
CA SER A 80 19.80 -2.07 -7.60
C SER A 80 18.50 -1.44 -7.12
N ASP A 81 17.57 -2.27 -6.61
CA ASP A 81 16.27 -1.80 -6.13
C ASP A 81 16.43 -0.98 -4.85
N GLU A 82 17.28 -1.43 -3.94
CA GLU A 82 17.63 -0.68 -2.74
C GLU A 82 18.20 0.70 -3.08
N ARG A 83 19.13 0.78 -4.06
CA ARG A 83 19.69 2.05 -4.51
C ARG A 83 18.63 2.98 -5.11
N THR A 84 17.73 2.45 -5.93
CA THR A 84 16.62 3.23 -6.52
C THR A 84 15.67 3.71 -5.45
N PHE A 85 15.32 2.85 -4.50
CA PHE A 85 14.47 3.19 -3.37
C PHE A 85 15.12 4.28 -2.50
N MET A 86 16.41 4.16 -2.18
CA MET A 86 17.12 5.16 -1.38
C MET A 86 17.22 6.52 -2.08
N LYS A 87 17.31 6.58 -3.42
CA LYS A 87 17.23 7.85 -4.14
C LYS A 87 15.89 8.55 -3.91
N TYR A 88 14.79 7.79 -3.93
CA TYR A 88 13.47 8.33 -3.63
C TYR A 88 13.36 8.82 -2.17
N ILE A 89 13.86 8.05 -1.21
CA ILE A 89 13.86 8.40 0.23
C ILE A 89 14.71 9.66 0.49
N ASN A 90 15.91 9.74 -0.07
CA ASN A 90 16.79 10.90 0.10
C ASN A 90 16.17 12.20 -0.44
N ARG A 91 15.28 12.11 -1.42
CA ARG A 91 14.53 13.28 -1.90
C ARG A 91 13.50 13.77 -0.86
N ILE A 92 12.93 12.85 -0.07
CA ILE A 92 12.02 13.21 1.02
C ILE A 92 12.78 13.90 2.14
N ASP A 93 13.95 13.38 2.52
CA ASP A 93 14.78 13.88 3.64
C ASP A 93 15.67 15.09 3.25
N SER A 94 15.17 15.97 2.39
CA SER A 94 15.88 17.22 2.08
C SER A 94 16.18 18.00 3.37
N PRO A 95 17.44 18.49 3.57
CA PRO A 95 17.80 19.29 4.76
C PRO A 95 16.89 20.49 4.98
N TYR A 96 16.41 21.11 3.90
CA TYR A 96 15.46 22.23 3.98
C TYR A 96 14.10 21.83 4.56
N HIS A 97 13.64 20.60 4.32
CA HIS A 97 12.42 20.10 4.94
C HIS A 97 12.61 19.88 6.45
N GLN A 98 13.79 19.46 6.87
CA GLN A 98 14.14 19.25 8.28
C GLN A 98 14.24 20.60 9.04
N ILE A 99 14.86 21.63 8.42
CA ILE A 99 14.99 22.97 9.03
C ILE A 99 13.60 23.61 9.25
N LEU A 100 12.66 23.38 8.35
CA LEU A 100 11.28 23.87 8.47
C LEU A 100 10.39 22.97 9.35
N ALA A 101 10.97 21.93 9.93
CA ALA A 101 10.30 21.07 10.86
C ALA A 101 9.88 21.86 12.10
N SER A 102 8.59 21.87 12.43
CA SER A 102 8.14 22.38 13.73
C SER A 102 8.51 21.36 14.81
N ASP A 103 9.01 21.81 15.98
CA ASP A 103 9.24 20.96 17.15
C ASP A 103 7.92 20.51 17.81
N ASN A 104 6.80 20.69 17.15
CA ASN A 104 5.49 20.35 17.66
C ASN A 104 5.29 18.83 17.70
N GLU A 105 4.64 18.36 18.74
CA GLU A 105 4.19 16.98 18.83
C GLU A 105 3.28 16.63 17.66
N THR A 106 3.58 15.54 16.99
CA THR A 106 2.78 15.03 15.87
C THR A 106 1.98 13.79 16.26
N TYR A 107 0.85 13.62 15.60
CA TYR A 107 -0.11 12.56 15.86
C TYR A 107 -0.49 11.86 14.55
N LEU A 108 -0.64 10.55 14.61
CA LEU A 108 -1.16 9.72 13.52
C LEU A 108 -2.68 9.68 13.59
N PHE A 109 -3.32 9.88 12.44
CA PHE A 109 -4.78 9.88 12.25
C PHE A 109 -5.18 8.91 11.17
N HIS A 110 -6.36 8.33 11.31
CA HIS A 110 -7.00 7.57 10.23
C HIS A 110 -8.47 7.99 10.17
N GLN A 111 -8.87 8.58 9.06
CA GLN A 111 -10.23 9.06 8.85
C GLN A 111 -10.83 8.44 7.60
N LYS A 112 -12.13 8.16 7.66
CA LYS A 112 -12.94 7.62 6.57
C LYS A 112 -14.21 8.43 6.43
N GLY A 113 -14.63 8.70 5.20
CA GLY A 113 -15.85 9.47 4.96
C GLY A 113 -16.07 9.74 3.49
N LYS A 114 -17.03 10.61 3.20
CA LYS A 114 -17.25 11.09 1.84
C LYS A 114 -16.09 12.00 1.41
N TYR A 115 -15.79 11.99 0.12
CA TYR A 115 -14.74 12.81 -0.47
C TYR A 115 -14.79 14.27 0.00
N ASN A 116 -15.98 14.89 -0.04
CA ASN A 116 -16.14 16.31 0.31
C ASN A 116 -15.89 16.61 1.80
N GLU A 117 -16.14 15.66 2.67
CA GLU A 117 -15.91 15.80 4.12
C GLU A 117 -14.44 15.83 4.44
N LEU A 118 -13.65 14.99 3.77
CA LEU A 118 -12.21 14.84 4.01
C LEU A 118 -11.35 15.72 3.10
N TYR A 119 -11.84 16.16 1.94
CA TYR A 119 -11.08 16.96 0.98
C TYR A 119 -10.43 18.23 1.57
N PRO A 120 -11.03 18.95 2.54
CA PRO A 120 -10.39 20.10 3.18
C PRO A 120 -8.99 19.84 3.73
N HIS A 121 -8.69 18.62 4.20
CA HIS A 121 -7.37 18.24 4.71
C HIS A 121 -6.27 18.21 3.63
N VAL A 122 -6.62 17.87 2.39
CA VAL A 122 -5.67 17.76 1.27
C VAL A 122 -5.77 18.94 0.30
N LYS A 123 -6.81 19.78 0.44
CA LYS A 123 -7.07 20.94 -0.42
C LYS A 123 -5.86 21.87 -0.56
N PRO A 124 -5.11 22.24 0.52
CA PRO A 124 -3.95 23.11 0.40
C PRO A 124 -2.86 22.60 -0.54
N PHE A 125 -2.76 21.28 -0.72
CA PHE A 125 -1.83 20.63 -1.65
C PHE A 125 -2.46 20.49 -3.04
N SER A 126 -3.69 20.00 -3.12
CA SER A 126 -4.40 19.74 -4.36
C SER A 126 -4.61 21.03 -5.18
N ASP A 127 -4.99 22.12 -4.55
CA ASP A 127 -5.27 23.40 -5.23
C ASP A 127 -4.02 24.04 -5.86
N LYS A 128 -2.83 23.71 -5.40
CA LYS A 128 -1.58 24.20 -5.99
C LYS A 128 -1.21 23.49 -7.30
N ILE A 129 -1.82 22.33 -7.55
CA ILE A 129 -1.55 21.51 -8.73
C ILE A 129 -2.75 21.60 -9.66
N VAL A 130 -2.62 22.36 -10.75
CA VAL A 130 -3.73 22.71 -11.67
C VAL A 130 -4.55 21.50 -12.11
N ASN A 131 -3.87 20.40 -12.48
CA ASN A 131 -4.55 19.20 -12.96
C ASN A 131 -5.33 18.51 -11.84
N LEU A 132 -4.77 18.42 -10.62
CA LEU A 132 -5.46 17.83 -9.47
C LEU A 132 -6.66 18.68 -9.05
N LYS A 133 -6.52 20.02 -9.05
CA LYS A 133 -7.61 20.95 -8.79
C LYS A 133 -8.78 20.73 -9.76
N LYS A 134 -8.51 20.68 -11.06
CA LYS A 134 -9.53 20.43 -12.10
C LYS A 134 -10.24 19.08 -11.90
N ILE A 135 -9.48 18.03 -11.56
CA ILE A 135 -10.07 16.72 -11.27
C ILE A 135 -10.92 16.79 -10.00
N ALA A 136 -10.42 17.38 -8.92
CA ALA A 136 -11.15 17.54 -7.67
C ALA A 136 -12.48 18.29 -7.87
N GLU A 137 -12.50 19.37 -8.68
CA GLU A 137 -13.70 20.10 -9.03
C GLU A 137 -14.76 19.25 -9.76
N LYS A 138 -14.31 18.33 -10.62
CA LYS A 138 -15.19 17.41 -11.37
C LYS A 138 -15.76 16.29 -10.49
N ILE A 139 -14.96 15.76 -9.54
CA ILE A 139 -15.36 14.60 -8.74
C ILE A 139 -16.09 14.96 -7.45
N ARG A 140 -15.97 16.22 -6.96
CA ARG A 140 -16.61 16.64 -5.70
C ARG A 140 -18.13 16.46 -5.66
N HIS A 141 -18.79 16.41 -6.85
CA HIS A 141 -20.23 16.20 -6.95
C HIS A 141 -20.62 14.71 -7.05
N ARG A 142 -19.65 13.81 -7.00
CA ARG A 142 -19.88 12.37 -7.04
C ARG A 142 -19.86 11.79 -5.63
N ASP A 143 -20.62 10.73 -5.41
CA ASP A 143 -20.62 10.01 -4.13
C ASP A 143 -19.42 9.06 -4.08
N ILE A 144 -18.25 9.63 -3.75
CA ILE A 144 -16.98 8.91 -3.66
C ILE A 144 -16.60 8.77 -2.19
N TYR A 145 -16.27 7.56 -1.78
CA TYR A 145 -15.75 7.28 -0.45
C TYR A 145 -14.24 7.45 -0.42
N ALA A 146 -13.75 8.16 0.58
CA ALA A 146 -12.33 8.47 0.74
C ALA A 146 -11.80 8.02 2.10
N GLU A 147 -10.50 7.80 2.16
CA GLU A 147 -9.74 7.59 3.38
C GLU A 147 -8.54 8.51 3.43
N LEU A 148 -8.23 8.99 4.62
CA LEU A 148 -7.05 9.79 4.92
C LEU A 148 -6.27 9.10 6.04
N LEU A 149 -5.03 8.70 5.74
CA LEU A 149 -4.03 8.34 6.74
C LEU A 149 -3.04 9.49 6.82
N ALA A 150 -2.93 10.16 7.97
CA ALA A 150 -2.16 11.39 8.07
C ALA A 150 -1.38 11.51 9.40
N ILE A 151 -0.28 12.23 9.35
CA ILE A 151 0.46 12.71 10.52
C ILE A 151 0.33 14.23 10.54
N GLY A 152 -0.03 14.80 11.68
CA GLY A 152 -0.24 16.22 11.83
C GLY A 152 -0.40 16.66 13.28
N THR A 153 -0.92 17.88 13.47
CA THR A 153 -1.21 18.44 14.81
C THR A 153 -2.39 17.71 15.47
N LYS A 154 -2.47 17.71 16.79
CA LYS A 154 -3.49 16.99 17.57
C LYS A 154 -4.95 17.33 17.15
N ASP A 155 -5.20 18.57 16.78
CA ASP A 155 -6.49 19.06 16.32
C ASP A 155 -6.76 18.73 14.82
N ASN A 156 -5.83 18.02 14.17
CA ASN A 156 -5.86 17.66 12.74
C ASN A 156 -6.13 18.84 11.77
N LYS A 157 -5.83 20.06 12.18
CA LYS A 157 -6.00 21.22 11.30
C LYS A 157 -4.93 21.32 10.23
N ARG A 158 -3.77 20.71 10.48
CA ARG A 158 -2.64 20.72 9.55
C ARG A 158 -2.02 19.34 9.45
N SER A 159 -2.18 18.72 8.29
CA SER A 159 -1.47 17.49 7.94
C SER A 159 -0.03 17.81 7.51
N GLU A 160 0.95 17.19 8.14
CA GLU A 160 2.38 17.31 7.82
C GLU A 160 2.85 16.21 6.87
N SER A 161 2.18 15.07 6.91
CA SER A 161 2.37 13.96 5.97
C SER A 161 1.05 13.22 5.83
N PHE A 162 0.79 12.67 4.65
CA PHE A 162 -0.45 11.92 4.45
C PHE A 162 -0.41 11.00 3.22
N ILE A 163 -1.29 10.00 3.27
CA ILE A 163 -1.72 9.17 2.15
C ILE A 163 -3.21 9.40 1.97
N TRP A 164 -3.60 9.95 0.83
CA TRP A 164 -4.98 10.19 0.43
C TRP A 164 -5.47 9.09 -0.49
N MET A 165 -6.52 8.39 -0.09
CA MET A 165 -7.04 7.21 -0.76
C MET A 165 -8.50 7.41 -1.18
N LEU A 166 -8.86 6.84 -2.33
CA LEU A 166 -10.23 6.78 -2.83
C LEU A 166 -10.63 5.33 -3.05
N HIS A 167 -11.83 4.98 -2.65
CA HIS A 167 -12.42 3.68 -2.95
C HIS A 167 -12.99 3.69 -4.37
N GLY A 168 -12.24 3.09 -5.29
CA GLY A 168 -12.49 3.14 -6.74
C GLY A 168 -11.68 4.23 -7.44
N PHE A 169 -11.52 4.06 -8.73
CA PHE A 169 -10.79 5.00 -9.59
C PHE A 169 -11.57 5.36 -10.87
N ASP A 170 -12.73 4.78 -11.07
CA ASP A 170 -13.63 5.01 -12.21
C ASP A 170 -13.96 6.48 -12.44
N ALA A 171 -14.27 7.21 -11.37
CA ALA A 171 -14.54 8.63 -11.45
C ALA A 171 -13.34 9.47 -11.96
N TYR A 172 -12.10 9.06 -11.61
CA TYR A 172 -10.88 9.67 -12.13
C TYR A 172 -10.65 9.31 -13.60
N LEU A 173 -10.92 8.06 -13.99
CA LEU A 173 -10.82 7.62 -15.39
C LEU A 173 -11.76 8.42 -16.29
N ASP A 174 -13.00 8.65 -15.86
CA ASP A 174 -13.95 9.51 -16.58
C ASP A 174 -13.41 10.94 -16.78
N CYS A 175 -12.82 11.51 -15.72
CA CYS A 175 -12.24 12.86 -15.80
C CYS A 175 -11.02 12.93 -16.72
N MET A 176 -10.31 11.83 -16.90
CA MET A 176 -9.11 11.73 -17.73
C MET A 176 -9.40 11.24 -19.15
N ALA A 177 -10.67 10.97 -19.49
CA ALA A 177 -11.08 10.36 -20.77
C ALA A 177 -10.29 9.07 -21.08
N HIS A 178 -10.12 8.21 -20.09
CA HIS A 178 -9.41 6.93 -20.25
C HIS A 178 -10.42 5.80 -20.55
N PRO A 179 -10.18 4.94 -21.57
CA PRO A 179 -11.11 3.90 -21.99
C PRO A 179 -11.08 2.62 -21.12
N GLY A 180 -10.45 2.64 -19.94
CA GLY A 180 -10.32 1.46 -19.08
C GLY A 180 -11.67 0.87 -18.66
N ASP A 181 -11.67 -0.43 -18.36
CA ASP A 181 -12.86 -1.11 -17.83
C ASP A 181 -13.21 -0.58 -16.44
N LYS A 182 -14.36 0.11 -16.35
CA LYS A 182 -14.83 0.71 -15.10
C LYS A 182 -15.09 -0.30 -13.99
N ASN A 183 -15.45 -1.55 -14.33
CA ASN A 183 -15.71 -2.59 -13.33
C ASN A 183 -14.43 -2.99 -12.58
N GLU A 184 -13.29 -3.00 -13.28
CA GLU A 184 -11.99 -3.27 -12.66
C GLU A 184 -11.57 -2.19 -11.66
N TYR A 185 -11.95 -0.94 -11.93
CA TYR A 185 -11.63 0.22 -11.10
C TYR A 185 -12.76 0.64 -10.15
N SER A 186 -13.79 -0.18 -10.03
CA SER A 186 -14.90 0.05 -9.09
C SER A 186 -14.44 0.10 -7.62
N SER A 187 -15.26 0.69 -6.77
CA SER A 187 -14.99 0.75 -5.33
C SER A 187 -14.86 -0.61 -4.65
N GLN A 188 -15.35 -1.68 -5.25
CA GLN A 188 -15.18 -3.04 -4.74
C GLN A 188 -13.80 -3.62 -5.05
N ASN A 189 -13.28 -3.37 -6.24
CA ASN A 189 -12.06 -4.00 -6.76
C ASN A 189 -10.80 -3.16 -6.60
N CYS A 190 -10.94 -1.83 -6.55
CA CYS A 190 -9.81 -0.90 -6.61
C CYS A 190 -9.75 0.02 -5.39
N LEU A 191 -8.54 0.33 -4.95
CA LEU A 191 -8.22 1.48 -4.13
C LEU A 191 -7.27 2.39 -4.92
N ALA A 192 -7.44 3.70 -4.84
CA ALA A 192 -6.57 4.65 -5.53
C ALA A 192 -5.89 5.59 -4.55
N VAL A 193 -4.57 5.57 -4.52
CA VAL A 193 -3.72 6.54 -3.80
C VAL A 193 -3.41 7.69 -4.77
N THR A 194 -4.21 8.73 -4.72
CA THR A 194 -4.16 9.81 -5.72
C THR A 194 -3.29 10.99 -5.31
N LEU A 195 -2.99 11.11 -4.02
CA LEU A 195 -2.12 12.15 -3.50
C LEU A 195 -1.40 11.65 -2.25
N THR A 196 -0.08 11.86 -2.22
CA THR A 196 0.75 11.60 -1.04
C THR A 196 1.67 12.78 -0.81
N TYR A 197 1.97 13.03 0.45
CA TYR A 197 2.98 13.97 0.86
C TYR A 197 3.69 13.43 2.12
N TYR A 198 5.00 13.46 2.12
CA TYR A 198 5.83 13.04 3.24
C TYR A 198 6.82 14.12 3.59
N ARG A 199 6.84 14.53 4.85
CA ARG A 199 7.76 15.53 5.37
C ARG A 199 9.14 14.95 5.67
N SER A 200 9.19 13.67 6.08
CA SER A 200 10.42 12.94 6.40
C SER A 200 10.31 11.48 5.99
N SER A 201 11.45 10.80 5.89
CA SER A 201 11.50 9.36 5.68
C SER A 201 10.85 8.58 6.81
N GLU A 202 10.96 9.02 8.06
CA GLU A 202 10.28 8.40 9.21
C GLU A 202 8.76 8.39 9.00
N HIS A 203 8.19 9.55 8.61
CA HIS A 203 6.78 9.65 8.27
C HIS A 203 6.40 8.78 7.08
N PHE A 204 7.26 8.71 6.06
CA PHE A 204 7.06 7.81 4.91
C PHE A 204 6.99 6.35 5.36
N PHE A 205 7.98 5.87 6.12
CA PHE A 205 8.02 4.47 6.56
C PHE A 205 6.83 4.12 7.45
N LEU A 206 6.47 4.99 8.41
CA LEU A 206 5.32 4.78 9.28
C LEU A 206 4.02 4.71 8.48
N LEU A 207 3.74 5.71 7.63
CA LEU A 207 2.51 5.75 6.83
C LEU A 207 2.45 4.60 5.82
N CYS A 208 3.55 4.29 5.12
CA CYS A 208 3.60 3.16 4.19
C CYS A 208 3.45 1.82 4.92
N GLY A 209 4.04 1.67 6.10
CA GLY A 209 3.90 0.46 6.91
C GLY A 209 2.47 0.23 7.40
N ILE A 210 1.82 1.28 7.92
CA ILE A 210 0.39 1.22 8.30
C ILE A 210 -0.49 0.96 7.08
N PHE A 211 -0.25 1.65 5.96
CA PHE A 211 -0.99 1.45 4.71
C PHE A 211 -0.85 0.03 4.16
N ALA A 212 0.36 -0.54 4.14
CA ALA A 212 0.58 -1.90 3.67
C ALA A 212 -0.18 -2.93 4.51
N ASN A 213 -0.15 -2.81 5.84
CA ASN A 213 -0.91 -3.68 6.74
C ASN A 213 -2.43 -3.47 6.58
N LEU A 214 -2.88 -2.23 6.41
CA LEU A 214 -4.28 -1.90 6.12
C LEU A 214 -4.75 -2.63 4.85
N MET A 215 -3.97 -2.58 3.77
CA MET A 215 -4.30 -3.26 2.51
C MET A 215 -4.36 -4.77 2.68
N LEU A 216 -3.36 -5.36 3.33
CA LEU A 216 -3.25 -6.81 3.49
C LEU A 216 -4.30 -7.38 4.47
N GLU A 217 -4.65 -6.66 5.53
CA GLU A 217 -5.54 -7.18 6.58
C GLU A 217 -7.01 -6.74 6.44
N ARG A 218 -7.28 -5.51 5.96
CA ARG A 218 -8.64 -4.97 5.87
C ARG A 218 -9.21 -4.97 4.47
N TYR A 219 -8.34 -4.90 3.45
CA TYR A 219 -8.74 -4.86 2.05
C TYR A 219 -8.21 -6.03 1.21
N PRO A 220 -8.18 -7.28 1.76
CA PRO A 220 -7.62 -8.44 1.04
C PRO A 220 -8.41 -8.79 -0.23
N TYR A 221 -9.64 -8.26 -0.37
CA TYR A 221 -10.50 -8.43 -1.54
C TYR A 221 -10.20 -7.43 -2.68
N LYS A 222 -9.44 -6.36 -2.41
CA LYS A 222 -9.01 -5.42 -3.45
C LYS A 222 -7.99 -6.08 -4.35
N LYS A 223 -8.26 -6.11 -5.64
CA LYS A 223 -7.36 -6.71 -6.63
C LYS A 223 -6.38 -5.69 -7.19
N LYS A 224 -6.82 -4.43 -7.34
CA LYS A 224 -6.06 -3.34 -7.97
C LYS A 224 -5.78 -2.22 -6.99
N LEU A 225 -4.55 -1.71 -7.07
CA LEU A 225 -4.13 -0.49 -6.42
C LEU A 225 -3.61 0.48 -7.48
N VAL A 226 -4.20 1.66 -7.57
CA VAL A 226 -3.71 2.73 -8.44
C VAL A 226 -2.95 3.74 -7.60
N ILE A 227 -1.71 4.04 -7.97
CA ILE A 227 -0.88 5.00 -7.24
C ILE A 227 -0.37 6.08 -8.18
N SER A 228 -0.45 7.33 -7.74
CA SER A 228 0.09 8.48 -8.43
C SER A 228 1.49 8.81 -7.90
N PHE A 229 2.48 8.80 -8.79
CA PHE A 229 3.86 9.17 -8.51
C PHE A 229 4.22 10.48 -9.19
N ARG A 230 5.08 11.28 -8.58
CA ARG A 230 5.54 12.54 -9.15
C ARG A 230 7.05 12.58 -9.32
N GLY A 231 7.47 13.06 -10.51
CA GLY A 231 8.89 13.19 -10.86
C GLY A 231 9.54 11.87 -11.26
N LEU A 232 10.80 11.94 -11.67
CA LEU A 232 11.53 10.80 -12.22
C LEU A 232 11.79 9.72 -11.18
N GLU A 233 12.14 10.09 -9.94
CA GLU A 233 12.40 9.14 -8.87
C GLU A 233 11.14 8.36 -8.49
N GLY A 234 9.97 9.03 -8.55
CA GLY A 234 8.68 8.36 -8.36
C GLY A 234 8.37 7.37 -9.49
N LEU A 235 8.67 7.72 -10.75
CA LEU A 235 8.57 6.83 -11.89
C LEU A 235 9.46 5.60 -11.70
N MET A 236 10.74 5.81 -11.40
CA MET A 236 11.70 4.71 -11.18
C MET A 236 11.29 3.81 -10.01
N LEU A 237 10.76 4.40 -8.93
CA LEU A 237 10.22 3.62 -7.80
C LEU A 237 9.03 2.76 -8.26
N SER A 238 8.09 3.31 -9.03
CA SER A 238 6.93 2.53 -9.49
C SER A 238 7.32 1.36 -10.38
N GLU A 239 8.37 1.52 -11.21
CA GLU A 239 8.89 0.46 -12.08
C GLU A 239 9.49 -0.70 -11.29
N ILE A 240 10.34 -0.44 -10.27
CA ILE A 240 10.90 -1.51 -9.43
C ILE A 240 9.84 -2.19 -8.54
N LEU A 241 8.70 -1.53 -8.30
CA LEU A 241 7.55 -2.11 -7.62
C LEU A 241 6.63 -2.90 -8.56
N GLY A 242 6.92 -2.93 -9.86
CA GLY A 242 6.15 -3.67 -10.87
C GLY A 242 4.87 -2.97 -11.34
N GLY A 243 4.83 -1.63 -11.25
CA GLY A 243 3.68 -0.84 -11.69
C GLY A 243 3.55 -0.77 -13.22
N GLN A 244 2.31 -0.86 -13.70
CA GLN A 244 1.97 -0.62 -15.10
C GLN A 244 1.50 0.83 -15.28
N LEU A 245 2.14 1.57 -16.17
CA LEU A 245 1.78 2.97 -16.43
C LEU A 245 0.42 3.05 -17.12
N ILE A 246 -0.58 3.63 -16.43
CA ILE A 246 -1.89 3.96 -17.03
C ILE A 246 -1.78 5.27 -17.80
N ARG A 247 -1.16 6.30 -17.19
CA ARG A 247 -1.13 7.64 -17.76
C ARG A 247 0.04 8.47 -17.22
N SER A 248 0.56 9.33 -18.09
CA SER A 248 1.44 10.44 -17.71
C SER A 248 0.73 11.77 -17.95
N ILE A 249 0.78 12.66 -16.95
CA ILE A 249 0.21 14.02 -17.02
C ILE A 249 1.37 15.01 -16.91
N PRO A 250 1.68 15.76 -17.98
CA PRO A 250 2.76 16.75 -17.95
C PRO A 250 2.48 17.86 -16.93
N ASP A 251 3.51 18.25 -16.20
CA ASP A 251 3.49 19.41 -15.30
C ASP A 251 4.90 20.03 -15.27
N SER A 252 5.04 21.19 -15.90
CA SER A 252 6.34 21.88 -16.03
C SER A 252 6.85 22.46 -14.71
N LYS A 253 5.96 22.70 -13.75
CA LYS A 253 6.32 23.35 -12.47
C LYS A 253 6.71 22.35 -11.39
N TYR A 254 6.00 21.25 -11.29
CA TYR A 254 6.16 20.30 -10.18
C TYR A 254 6.63 18.90 -10.63
N GLY A 255 7.02 18.76 -11.91
CA GLY A 255 7.37 17.49 -12.53
C GLY A 255 6.15 16.66 -12.93
N ASN A 256 6.32 15.80 -13.93
CA ASN A 256 5.23 14.97 -14.46
C ASN A 256 4.60 14.11 -13.38
N LEU A 257 3.29 13.93 -13.47
CA LEU A 257 2.53 12.98 -12.67
C LEU A 257 2.37 11.68 -13.46
N TYR A 258 2.80 10.57 -12.88
CA TYR A 258 2.69 9.22 -13.44
C TYR A 258 1.67 8.43 -12.62
N ILE A 259 0.67 7.88 -13.29
CA ILE A 259 -0.38 7.07 -12.67
C ILE A 259 -0.13 5.63 -13.06
N HIS A 260 0.13 4.79 -12.07
CA HIS A 260 0.43 3.38 -12.25
C HIS A 260 -0.62 2.51 -11.58
N GLU A 261 -0.91 1.39 -12.23
CA GLU A 261 -1.71 0.31 -11.69
C GLU A 261 -0.80 -0.81 -11.18
N PHE A 262 -1.24 -1.43 -10.09
CA PHE A 262 -0.59 -2.58 -9.48
C PHE A 262 -1.62 -3.66 -9.16
N ASP A 263 -1.26 -4.91 -9.37
CA ASP A 263 -1.87 -6.03 -8.65
C ASP A 263 -1.46 -5.93 -7.17
N VAL A 264 -2.42 -5.96 -6.26
CA VAL A 264 -2.18 -5.72 -4.82
C VAL A 264 -1.21 -6.74 -4.23
N ILE A 265 -1.40 -8.02 -4.53
CA ILE A 265 -0.56 -9.08 -3.95
C ILE A 265 0.85 -9.07 -4.57
N ARG A 266 0.95 -8.80 -5.88
CA ARG A 266 2.26 -8.64 -6.53
C ARG A 266 3.03 -7.45 -5.95
N LEU A 267 2.36 -6.32 -5.76
CA LEU A 267 2.96 -5.13 -5.15
C LEU A 267 3.52 -5.43 -3.76
N PHE A 268 2.69 -6.00 -2.87
CA PHE A 268 3.12 -6.29 -1.51
C PHE A 268 4.01 -7.53 -1.39
N SER A 269 4.19 -8.31 -2.45
CA SER A 269 5.21 -9.36 -2.52
C SER A 269 6.60 -8.82 -2.89
N ASN A 270 6.71 -7.55 -3.27
CA ASN A 270 8.01 -6.90 -3.45
C ASN A 270 8.75 -6.86 -2.11
N PRO A 271 10.01 -7.32 -2.03
CA PRO A 271 10.77 -7.38 -0.78
C PRO A 271 10.83 -6.05 -0.01
N LEU A 272 10.93 -4.91 -0.71
CA LEU A 272 10.94 -3.58 -0.09
C LEU A 272 9.67 -3.33 0.72
N LEU A 273 8.51 -3.51 0.10
CA LEU A 273 7.22 -3.22 0.74
C LEU A 273 6.82 -4.28 1.77
N LEU A 274 7.16 -5.54 1.50
CA LEU A 274 6.89 -6.63 2.45
C LEU A 274 7.70 -6.48 3.74
N ASN A 275 8.98 -6.07 3.63
CA ASN A 275 9.81 -5.76 4.79
C ASN A 275 9.27 -4.57 5.58
N ILE A 276 8.78 -3.53 4.89
CA ILE A 276 8.12 -2.39 5.55
C ILE A 276 6.84 -2.85 6.25
N ALA A 277 5.97 -3.63 5.57
CA ALA A 277 4.76 -4.18 6.18
C ALA A 277 5.07 -5.00 7.44
N LYS A 278 6.09 -5.87 7.38
CA LYS A 278 6.56 -6.66 8.54
C LYS A 278 7.00 -5.79 9.71
N ARG A 279 7.83 -4.77 9.45
CA ARG A 279 8.37 -3.88 10.48
C ARG A 279 7.26 -3.19 11.28
N TYR A 280 6.17 -2.80 10.63
CA TYR A 280 5.08 -2.04 11.23
C TYR A 280 3.83 -2.87 11.57
N CYS A 281 3.84 -4.20 11.39
CA CYS A 281 2.64 -5.04 11.60
C CYS A 281 2.14 -5.00 13.05
N HIS A 282 3.03 -5.02 14.06
CA HIS A 282 2.63 -4.93 15.46
C HIS A 282 2.09 -3.55 15.80
N ILE A 283 2.78 -2.48 15.37
CA ILE A 283 2.31 -1.10 15.56
C ILE A 283 0.91 -0.93 14.96
N TYR A 284 0.68 -1.45 13.74
CA TYR A 284 -0.62 -1.41 13.10
C TYR A 284 -1.69 -2.12 13.94
N ARG A 285 -1.48 -3.36 14.35
CA ARG A 285 -2.48 -4.17 15.08
C ARG A 285 -2.80 -3.60 16.45
N ASP A 286 -1.78 -3.19 17.20
CA ASP A 286 -1.95 -2.68 18.56
C ASP A 286 -2.71 -1.34 18.59
N ASN A 287 -2.62 -0.56 17.51
CA ASN A 287 -3.11 0.80 17.49
C ASN A 287 -4.26 1.05 16.49
N PHE A 288 -4.48 0.18 15.50
CA PHE A 288 -5.41 0.48 14.40
C PHE A 288 -6.85 0.77 14.84
N ASN A 289 -7.38 -0.02 15.77
CA ASN A 289 -8.74 0.22 16.28
C ASN A 289 -8.84 1.53 17.06
N ARG A 290 -7.74 1.99 17.68
CA ARG A 290 -7.64 3.28 18.37
C ARG A 290 -7.53 4.43 17.37
N LEU A 291 -6.80 4.24 16.26
CA LEU A 291 -6.60 5.25 15.21
C LEU A 291 -7.91 5.73 14.58
N ILE A 292 -8.93 4.87 14.51
CA ILE A 292 -10.25 5.22 13.98
C ILE A 292 -11.00 6.16 14.94
N SER A 293 -10.76 6.04 16.24
CA SER A 293 -11.49 6.78 17.27
C SER A 293 -10.72 7.97 17.84
N SER A 294 -9.40 7.93 17.85
CA SER A 294 -8.57 8.99 18.42
C SER A 294 -7.16 9.02 17.82
N PRO A 295 -6.56 10.23 17.71
CA PRO A 295 -5.19 10.38 17.24
C PRO A 295 -4.18 9.76 18.23
N ILE A 296 -3.11 9.19 17.69
CA ILE A 296 -2.04 8.57 18.46
C ILE A 296 -0.76 9.36 18.26
N LYS A 297 -0.11 9.74 19.38
CA LYS A 297 1.15 10.48 19.35
C LYS A 297 2.23 9.65 18.63
N THR A 298 2.89 10.24 17.62
CA THR A 298 3.87 9.52 16.79
C THR A 298 5.09 9.06 17.56
N SER A 299 5.54 9.81 18.59
CA SER A 299 6.65 9.41 19.47
C SER A 299 6.39 8.11 20.26
N ASN A 300 5.15 7.63 20.30
CA ASN A 300 4.80 6.34 20.88
C ASN A 300 4.84 5.20 19.87
N LEU A 301 5.09 5.50 18.57
CA LEU A 301 5.06 4.58 17.46
C LEU A 301 6.41 4.42 16.75
N LEU A 302 7.30 5.40 16.91
CA LEU A 302 8.65 5.44 16.36
C LEU A 302 9.67 5.10 17.44
#